data_1f7cb5d47a345517ab3f1b2b8dd34322
#
_entry.id   1f7cb5d47a345517ab3f1b2b8dd34322
#
_cell.length_a   1.000
_cell.length_b   1.000
_cell.length_c   1.000
_cell.angle_alpha   90.00
_cell.angle_beta   90.00
_cell.angle_gamma   90.00
#
_symmetry.space_group_name_H-M   'P 1'
#
loop_
_entity.id
_entity.type
_entity.pdbx_description
1 polymer ?
#
loop_
_entity_poly.entity_id
_entity_poly.type
_entity_poly.pdbx_seq_one_letter_code
_entity_poly.pdbx_strand_id
1 'polypeptide(L)'
;LGHGAGDDLFRQTGRQQRGHSSFIDALDGPSASIAATDFARGEATALFSFAVGPEGHPFHRHAGHRVFTAVSGSGGARLCFSSASPASMKASPAAFVDALHHVEIPPDCLFSVRFGGGTWHRFMPLKPAHPALFALSCHTDERGGIDDPALAVLVASGKADIPSLTELLPDSVLAHLHAHPPRAGEIPTIALSLDGPPGGLLDSGCSVVRRAAGRLRGLAEAWRTAGGFVARRGRAVTELASPPEGSLLSSQLSEGFEHEDSFELVLHASNLRGQLAGDLLADVLEGFLSNRPAGVS
;
A
#
# COMPACT_ATOMS: atom_id res chain seq x y z
N LEU A 1 -11.03 -9.89 -1.34
CA LEU A 1 -11.65 -9.70 -2.66
C LEU A 1 -11.79 -11.04 -3.38
N GLY A 2 -12.50 -11.06 -4.52
CA GLY A 2 -12.56 -12.25 -5.38
C GLY A 2 -11.21 -12.57 -6.02
N HIS A 3 -11.01 -13.82 -6.43
CA HIS A 3 -9.77 -14.24 -7.10
C HIS A 3 -9.56 -13.46 -8.42
N GLY A 4 -8.37 -12.91 -8.60
CA GLY A 4 -8.01 -12.07 -9.73
C GLY A 4 -8.35 -10.58 -9.58
N ALA A 5 -9.13 -10.22 -8.55
CA ALA A 5 -9.60 -8.85 -8.37
C ALA A 5 -8.46 -7.86 -8.05
N GLY A 6 -7.41 -8.32 -7.38
CA GLY A 6 -6.25 -7.49 -7.07
C GLY A 6 -5.52 -7.01 -8.32
N ASP A 7 -5.26 -7.93 -9.26
CA ASP A 7 -4.62 -7.58 -10.53
C ASP A 7 -5.52 -6.72 -11.42
N ASP A 8 -6.84 -6.99 -11.40
CA ASP A 8 -7.80 -6.20 -12.17
C ASP A 8 -7.87 -4.77 -11.64
N LEU A 9 -7.95 -4.61 -10.32
CA LEU A 9 -7.92 -3.30 -9.67
C LEU A 9 -6.62 -2.57 -9.98
N PHE A 10 -5.47 -3.23 -9.81
CA PHE A 10 -4.17 -2.66 -10.14
C PHE A 10 -4.12 -2.10 -11.57
N ARG A 11 -4.61 -2.88 -12.55
CA ARG A 11 -4.64 -2.44 -13.95
C ARG A 11 -5.58 -1.25 -14.18
N GLN A 12 -6.75 -1.27 -13.55
CA GLN A 12 -7.74 -0.21 -13.70
C GLN A 12 -7.26 1.09 -13.07
N THR A 13 -6.88 1.04 -11.80
CA THR A 13 -6.42 2.22 -11.04
C THR A 13 -5.10 2.76 -11.57
N GLY A 14 -4.18 1.89 -12.03
CA GLY A 14 -2.93 2.32 -12.67
C GLY A 14 -3.16 3.08 -13.99
N ARG A 15 -4.21 2.75 -14.78
CA ARG A 15 -4.58 3.57 -15.94
C ARG A 15 -5.10 4.95 -15.54
N GLN A 16 -5.92 5.03 -14.50
CA GLN A 16 -6.45 6.30 -13.98
C GLN A 16 -5.32 7.15 -13.38
N GLN A 17 -4.43 6.54 -12.60
CA GLN A 17 -3.27 7.19 -12.01
C GLN A 17 -2.38 7.84 -13.08
N ARG A 18 -2.08 7.13 -14.17
CA ARG A 18 -1.30 7.68 -15.30
C ARG A 18 -1.97 8.86 -16.00
N GLY A 19 -3.29 8.95 -15.95
CA GLY A 19 -4.05 10.09 -16.47
C GLY A 19 -4.10 11.29 -15.54
N HIS A 20 -3.61 11.16 -14.30
CA HIS A 20 -3.64 12.25 -13.33
C HIS A 20 -2.58 13.31 -13.63
N SER A 21 -2.90 14.60 -13.44
CA SER A 21 -2.02 15.73 -13.76
C SER A 21 -0.72 15.76 -12.96
N SER A 22 -0.72 15.15 -11.76
CA SER A 22 0.45 15.04 -10.88
C SER A 22 1.14 13.68 -10.96
N PHE A 23 0.87 12.89 -12.02
CA PHE A 23 1.48 11.57 -12.17
C PHE A 23 3.00 11.66 -12.33
N ILE A 24 3.70 10.83 -11.57
CA ILE A 24 5.16 10.65 -11.63
C ILE A 24 5.43 9.14 -11.69
N ASP A 25 6.27 8.74 -12.65
CA ASP A 25 6.76 7.37 -12.77
C ASP A 25 8.26 7.37 -12.44
N ALA A 26 8.58 7.12 -11.18
CA ALA A 26 9.95 7.15 -10.67
C ALA A 26 10.15 6.07 -9.61
N LEU A 27 11.39 5.59 -9.46
CA LEU A 27 11.83 4.65 -8.43
C LEU A 27 11.01 3.35 -8.42
N ASP A 28 10.56 2.88 -9.58
CA ASP A 28 9.71 1.70 -9.75
C ASP A 28 8.40 1.75 -8.92
N GLY A 29 8.00 2.96 -8.54
CA GLY A 29 6.80 3.23 -7.73
C GLY A 29 5.94 4.35 -8.33
N PRO A 30 5.21 4.09 -9.45
CA PRO A 30 4.32 5.07 -10.04
C PRO A 30 3.39 5.67 -8.99
N SER A 31 3.31 7.01 -8.94
CA SER A 31 2.54 7.74 -7.92
C SER A 31 1.83 8.95 -8.50
N ALA A 32 0.79 9.41 -7.81
CA ALA A 32 0.16 10.70 -8.07
C ALA A 32 -0.26 11.35 -6.77
N SER A 33 -0.03 12.66 -6.65
CA SER A 33 -0.49 13.48 -5.52
C SER A 33 -1.98 13.72 -5.65
N ILE A 34 -2.76 13.21 -4.70
CA ILE A 34 -4.22 13.37 -4.64
C ILE A 34 -4.59 14.61 -3.81
N ALA A 35 -3.88 14.82 -2.72
CA ALA A 35 -3.98 16.01 -1.89
C ALA A 35 -2.60 16.38 -1.36
N ALA A 36 -2.22 17.64 -1.52
CA ALA A 36 -0.99 18.20 -0.97
C ALA A 36 -1.22 18.76 0.44
N THR A 37 -0.15 18.93 1.18
CA THR A 37 -0.16 19.68 2.44
C THR A 37 -0.55 21.15 2.20
N ASP A 38 -1.29 21.74 3.14
CA ASP A 38 -1.56 23.18 3.20
C ASP A 38 -1.20 23.71 4.61
N PHE A 39 0.06 24.00 4.80
CA PHE A 39 0.55 24.47 6.10
C PHE A 39 0.01 25.84 6.50
N ALA A 40 -0.46 26.65 5.54
CA ALA A 40 -1.09 27.93 5.83
C ALA A 40 -2.42 27.74 6.55
N ARG A 41 -3.09 26.63 6.27
CA ARG A 41 -4.33 26.20 6.94
C ARG A 41 -4.11 25.22 8.09
N GLY A 42 -2.87 24.89 8.41
CA GLY A 42 -2.52 23.93 9.44
C GLY A 42 -2.60 22.47 8.99
N GLU A 43 -2.76 22.22 7.70
CA GLU A 43 -2.86 20.85 7.14
C GLU A 43 -1.46 20.32 6.82
N ALA A 44 -0.94 19.45 7.67
CA ALA A 44 0.38 18.82 7.49
C ALA A 44 0.27 17.43 6.82
N THR A 45 -0.93 17.01 6.43
CA THR A 45 -1.18 15.70 5.82
C THR A 45 -1.23 15.81 4.31
N ALA A 46 -0.56 14.88 3.63
CA ALA A 46 -0.67 14.69 2.19
C ALA A 46 -1.27 13.32 1.87
N LEU A 47 -1.91 13.19 0.71
CA LEU A 47 -2.45 11.94 0.22
C LEU A 47 -1.90 11.66 -1.18
N PHE A 48 -1.34 10.48 -1.35
CA PHE A 48 -0.82 10.00 -2.63
C PHE A 48 -1.46 8.67 -3.01
N SER A 49 -1.68 8.44 -4.29
CA SER A 49 -1.80 7.09 -4.81
C SER A 49 -0.41 6.58 -5.17
N PHE A 50 -0.12 5.30 -4.94
CA PHE A 50 1.08 4.68 -5.48
C PHE A 50 0.81 3.22 -5.86
N ALA A 51 1.64 2.72 -6.76
CA ALA A 51 1.52 1.38 -7.29
C ALA A 51 2.87 0.68 -7.25
N VAL A 52 2.88 -0.61 -6.95
CA VAL A 52 4.08 -1.44 -6.99
C VAL A 52 3.84 -2.59 -7.94
N GLY A 53 4.57 -2.58 -9.04
CA GLY A 53 4.49 -3.57 -10.10
C GLY A 53 5.12 -4.92 -9.74
N PRO A 54 5.27 -5.82 -10.74
CA PRO A 54 5.82 -7.16 -10.55
C PRO A 54 7.31 -7.16 -10.14
N GLU A 55 8.05 -6.10 -10.43
CA GLU A 55 9.47 -5.98 -10.07
C GLU A 55 9.69 -5.51 -8.61
N GLY A 56 8.62 -5.03 -7.96
CA GLY A 56 8.73 -4.38 -6.67
C GLY A 56 9.31 -2.96 -6.79
N HIS A 57 9.70 -2.35 -5.69
CA HIS A 57 10.43 -1.08 -5.66
C HIS A 57 11.69 -1.21 -4.80
N PRO A 58 12.68 -0.32 -4.93
CA PRO A 58 13.90 -0.37 -4.12
C PRO A 58 13.60 -0.13 -2.63
N PHE A 59 14.49 -0.57 -1.75
CA PHE A 59 14.43 -0.17 -0.34
C PHE A 59 14.62 1.34 -0.22
N HIS A 60 13.71 1.97 0.49
CA HIS A 60 13.75 3.40 0.78
C HIS A 60 13.07 3.70 2.11
N ARG A 61 13.20 4.93 2.56
CA ARG A 61 12.48 5.47 3.72
C ARG A 61 12.02 6.90 3.46
N HIS A 62 11.14 7.37 4.32
CA HIS A 62 10.67 8.74 4.37
C HIS A 62 10.80 9.28 5.79
N ALA A 63 10.85 10.60 5.94
CA ALA A 63 10.94 11.24 7.25
C ALA A 63 9.64 11.07 8.07
N GLY A 64 8.49 11.37 7.50
CA GLY A 64 7.20 11.35 8.21
C GLY A 64 6.54 9.98 8.25
N HIS A 65 5.49 9.87 9.06
CA HIS A 65 4.69 8.65 9.20
C HIS A 65 3.84 8.35 7.97
N ARG A 66 3.59 7.06 7.73
CA ARG A 66 2.82 6.56 6.59
C ARG A 66 1.69 5.65 7.05
N VAL A 67 0.50 5.89 6.50
CA VAL A 67 -0.63 4.98 6.62
C VAL A 67 -1.09 4.62 5.21
N PHE A 68 -0.91 3.35 4.84
CA PHE A 68 -1.34 2.85 3.55
C PHE A 68 -2.65 2.08 3.68
N THR A 69 -3.59 2.36 2.77
CA THR A 69 -4.71 1.46 2.50
C THR A 69 -4.51 0.90 1.10
N ALA A 70 -4.35 -0.40 1.01
CA ALA A 70 -3.85 -1.05 -0.19
C ALA A 70 -4.64 -2.31 -0.55
N VAL A 71 -4.60 -2.66 -1.82
CA VAL A 71 -5.04 -3.97 -2.31
C VAL A 71 -3.83 -4.71 -2.86
N SER A 72 -3.58 -5.91 -2.35
CA SER A 72 -2.54 -6.78 -2.87
C SER A 72 -2.91 -7.32 -4.25
N GLY A 73 -1.91 -7.51 -5.10
CA GLY A 73 -2.08 -8.23 -6.36
C GLY A 73 -2.55 -9.67 -6.15
N SER A 74 -2.97 -10.32 -7.24
CA SER A 74 -3.50 -11.69 -7.18
C SER A 74 -2.43 -12.75 -6.93
N GLY A 75 -1.16 -12.34 -6.91
CA GLY A 75 -0.02 -13.15 -6.43
C GLY A 75 0.24 -13.04 -4.93
N GLY A 76 -0.37 -12.07 -4.24
CA GLY A 76 0.00 -11.65 -2.89
C GLY A 76 1.19 -10.70 -2.87
N ALA A 77 1.42 -10.05 -1.74
CA ALA A 77 2.50 -9.09 -1.56
C ALA A 77 3.39 -9.46 -0.37
N ARG A 78 4.68 -9.11 -0.45
CA ARG A 78 5.61 -9.12 0.68
C ARG A 78 5.97 -7.68 1.02
N LEU A 79 5.75 -7.32 2.27
CA LEU A 79 6.19 -6.07 2.86
C LEU A 79 7.48 -6.36 3.63
N CYS A 80 8.55 -5.65 3.31
CA CYS A 80 9.85 -5.79 3.95
C CYS A 80 10.12 -4.51 4.74
N PHE A 81 10.45 -4.61 6.02
CA PHE A 81 10.73 -3.48 6.89
C PHE A 81 12.03 -3.69 7.63
N SER A 82 12.83 -2.62 7.78
CA SER A 82 13.99 -2.61 8.67
C SER A 82 14.00 -1.34 9.50
N SER A 83 14.21 -1.49 10.81
CA SER A 83 14.35 -0.40 11.77
C SER A 83 15.79 0.06 11.95
N ALA A 84 16.72 -0.42 11.10
CA ALA A 84 18.13 -0.04 11.21
C ALA A 84 18.32 1.47 11.07
N SER A 85 18.96 2.08 12.05
CA SER A 85 19.29 3.49 12.03
C SER A 85 20.47 3.79 11.07
N PRO A 86 20.57 5.01 10.51
CA PRO A 86 21.73 5.39 9.73
C PRO A 86 23.07 5.20 10.47
N ALA A 87 23.07 5.44 11.78
CA ALA A 87 24.26 5.26 12.61
C ALA A 87 24.67 3.78 12.73
N SER A 88 23.69 2.88 12.94
CA SER A 88 23.98 1.43 13.00
C SER A 88 24.45 0.89 11.67
N MET A 89 23.83 1.31 10.55
CA MET A 89 24.23 0.89 9.20
C MET A 89 25.61 1.44 8.79
N LYS A 90 25.96 2.65 9.25
CA LYS A 90 27.30 3.23 9.05
C LYS A 90 28.38 2.44 9.83
N ALA A 91 28.05 1.97 11.03
CA ALA A 91 28.93 1.14 11.83
C ALA A 91 29.08 -0.28 11.25
N SER A 92 27.99 -0.86 10.77
CA SER A 92 27.95 -2.17 10.13
C SER A 92 26.77 -2.24 9.14
N PRO A 93 27.04 -2.43 7.83
CA PRO A 93 25.97 -2.64 6.85
C PRO A 93 25.08 -3.84 7.16
N ALA A 94 25.59 -4.86 7.87
CA ALA A 94 24.82 -6.03 8.29
C ALA A 94 23.66 -5.68 9.24
N ALA A 95 23.76 -4.55 9.99
CA ALA A 95 22.70 -4.10 10.89
C ALA A 95 21.36 -3.89 10.17
N PHE A 96 21.38 -3.61 8.87
CA PHE A 96 20.17 -3.53 8.07
C PHE A 96 19.45 -4.87 7.98
N VAL A 97 20.19 -5.94 7.74
CA VAL A 97 19.66 -7.31 7.64
C VAL A 97 19.22 -7.83 9.01
N ASP A 98 20.00 -7.52 10.05
CA ASP A 98 19.70 -7.93 11.43
C ASP A 98 18.36 -7.35 11.93
N ALA A 99 17.99 -6.16 11.42
CA ALA A 99 16.74 -5.48 11.75
C ALA A 99 15.62 -5.73 10.71
N LEU A 100 15.85 -6.59 9.70
CA LEU A 100 14.90 -6.82 8.62
C LEU A 100 13.80 -7.81 9.04
N HIS A 101 12.56 -7.48 8.71
CA HIS A 101 11.38 -8.32 8.93
C HIS A 101 10.52 -8.34 7.67
N HIS A 102 9.86 -9.47 7.42
CA HIS A 102 8.93 -9.62 6.32
C HIS A 102 7.51 -9.86 6.83
N VAL A 103 6.53 -9.28 6.13
CA VAL A 103 5.12 -9.59 6.30
C VAL A 103 4.56 -10.01 4.95
N GLU A 104 3.96 -11.19 4.89
CA GLU A 104 3.35 -11.73 3.67
C GLU A 104 1.84 -11.54 3.72
N ILE A 105 1.34 -10.77 2.74
CA ILE A 105 -0.07 -10.44 2.57
C ILE A 105 -0.70 -11.43 1.59
N PRO A 106 -1.86 -12.01 1.93
CA PRO A 106 -2.58 -12.90 1.03
C PRO A 106 -2.93 -12.26 -0.32
N PRO A 107 -3.13 -13.07 -1.38
CA PRO A 107 -3.64 -12.59 -2.66
C PRO A 107 -5.00 -11.90 -2.55
N ASP A 108 -5.24 -10.88 -3.38
CA ASP A 108 -6.54 -10.21 -3.51
C ASP A 108 -7.06 -9.65 -2.17
N CYS A 109 -6.18 -9.18 -1.31
CA CYS A 109 -6.48 -8.72 0.04
C CYS A 109 -6.51 -7.19 0.12
N LEU A 110 -7.58 -6.64 0.68
CA LEU A 110 -7.61 -5.26 1.15
C LEU A 110 -6.99 -5.22 2.55
N PHE A 111 -6.02 -4.34 2.76
CA PHE A 111 -5.33 -4.19 4.03
C PHE A 111 -4.91 -2.74 4.27
N SER A 112 -4.68 -2.41 5.53
CA SER A 112 -4.02 -1.17 5.91
C SER A 112 -2.74 -1.50 6.68
N VAL A 113 -1.71 -0.69 6.48
CA VAL A 113 -0.45 -0.78 7.20
C VAL A 113 -0.01 0.62 7.63
N ARG A 114 0.49 0.71 8.85
CA ARG A 114 1.06 1.93 9.39
C ARG A 114 2.49 1.67 9.84
N PHE A 115 3.39 2.61 9.58
CA PHE A 115 4.74 2.58 10.10
C PHE A 115 5.28 4.00 10.32
N GLY A 116 6.24 4.10 11.23
CA GLY A 116 6.88 5.36 11.60
C GLY A 116 7.78 5.93 10.52
N GLY A 117 8.08 7.21 10.64
CA GLY A 117 9.12 7.85 9.85
C GLY A 117 10.49 7.18 10.08
N GLY A 118 11.34 7.25 9.07
CA GLY A 118 12.66 6.62 9.13
C GLY A 118 12.69 5.10 8.96
N THR A 119 11.55 4.42 8.92
CA THR A 119 11.48 2.98 8.68
C THR A 119 11.84 2.66 7.23
N TRP A 120 12.89 1.89 7.02
CA TRP A 120 13.24 1.35 5.70
C TRP A 120 12.20 0.35 5.26
N HIS A 121 11.71 0.49 4.05
CA HIS A 121 10.70 -0.44 3.54
C HIS A 121 10.87 -0.71 2.04
N ARG A 122 10.39 -1.89 1.66
CA ARG A 122 10.30 -2.37 0.28
C ARG A 122 9.07 -3.25 0.14
N PHE A 123 8.32 -3.07 -0.93
CA PHE A 123 7.19 -3.92 -1.26
C PHE A 123 7.48 -4.66 -2.57
N MET A 124 7.07 -5.92 -2.62
CA MET A 124 7.30 -6.76 -3.77
C MET A 124 6.22 -7.84 -3.88
N PRO A 125 5.95 -8.39 -5.07
CA PRO A 125 5.00 -9.49 -5.18
C PRO A 125 5.56 -10.77 -4.55
N LEU A 126 4.68 -11.62 -4.02
CA LEU A 126 5.05 -12.97 -3.59
C LEU A 126 5.22 -13.92 -4.78
N LYS A 127 4.53 -13.66 -5.89
CA LYS A 127 4.61 -14.47 -7.11
C LYS A 127 5.01 -13.60 -8.28
N PRO A 128 5.99 -14.02 -9.07
CA PRO A 128 6.36 -13.33 -10.31
C PRO A 128 5.18 -13.12 -11.25
N ALA A 129 5.25 -12.12 -12.10
CA ALA A 129 4.26 -11.73 -13.08
C ALA A 129 2.95 -11.14 -12.53
N HIS A 130 2.79 -11.06 -11.20
CA HIS A 130 1.71 -10.31 -10.57
C HIS A 130 2.24 -8.99 -10.03
N PRO A 131 1.45 -7.90 -10.01
CA PRO A 131 1.83 -6.71 -9.26
C PRO A 131 1.82 -7.01 -7.76
N ALA A 132 2.58 -6.23 -6.99
CA ALA A 132 2.57 -6.37 -5.53
C ALA A 132 1.29 -5.78 -4.93
N LEU A 133 1.02 -4.50 -5.19
CA LEU A 133 -0.12 -3.79 -4.62
C LEU A 133 -0.42 -2.47 -5.35
N PHE A 134 -1.64 -1.98 -5.15
CA PHE A 134 -2.02 -0.59 -5.38
C PHE A 134 -2.54 0.01 -4.07
N ALA A 135 -2.13 1.24 -3.76
CA ALA A 135 -2.44 1.86 -2.48
C ALA A 135 -2.78 3.34 -2.56
N LEU A 136 -3.52 3.79 -1.55
CA LEU A 136 -3.55 5.17 -1.10
C LEU A 136 -2.64 5.30 0.11
N SER A 137 -1.70 6.24 0.05
CA SER A 137 -0.75 6.56 1.12
C SER A 137 -1.10 7.89 1.73
N CYS A 138 -1.49 7.87 2.99
CA CYS A 138 -1.66 9.06 3.81
C CYS A 138 -0.34 9.34 4.54
N HIS A 139 0.23 10.50 4.29
CA HIS A 139 1.43 11.01 4.93
C HIS A 139 1.00 11.95 6.05
N THR A 140 1.01 11.45 7.29
CA THR A 140 0.36 12.14 8.41
C THR A 140 1.21 13.24 9.05
N ASP A 141 2.51 13.26 8.78
CA ASP A 141 3.43 14.30 9.28
C ASP A 141 4.55 14.54 8.26
N GLU A 142 4.26 15.33 7.24
CA GLU A 142 5.23 15.63 6.18
C GLU A 142 6.39 16.51 6.66
N ARG A 143 6.29 17.15 7.82
CA ARG A 143 7.38 17.94 8.42
C ARG A 143 8.25 17.15 9.38
N GLY A 144 7.77 16.02 9.85
CA GLY A 144 8.44 15.24 10.88
C GLY A 144 9.77 14.65 10.40
N GLY A 145 10.84 14.86 11.16
CA GLY A 145 12.13 14.22 10.93
C GLY A 145 12.88 14.68 9.66
N ILE A 146 12.56 15.85 9.10
CA ILE A 146 13.27 16.41 7.93
C ILE A 146 14.47 17.21 8.42
N ASP A 147 15.67 16.66 8.21
CA ASP A 147 16.93 17.32 8.55
C ASP A 147 17.49 18.18 7.39
N ASP A 148 17.05 17.93 6.14
CA ASP A 148 17.46 18.70 4.97
C ASP A 148 16.66 20.01 4.85
N PRO A 149 17.32 21.19 4.97
CA PRO A 149 16.65 22.50 4.85
C PRO A 149 16.00 22.72 3.47
N ALA A 150 16.59 22.20 2.39
CA ALA A 150 16.04 22.36 1.05
C ALA A 150 14.75 21.55 0.90
N LEU A 151 14.72 20.31 1.39
CA LEU A 151 13.52 19.50 1.44
C LEU A 151 12.44 20.12 2.33
N ALA A 152 12.82 20.68 3.48
CA ALA A 152 11.88 21.37 4.37
C ALA A 152 11.19 22.55 3.66
N VAL A 153 11.90 23.31 2.81
CA VAL A 153 11.31 24.38 2.00
C VAL A 153 10.34 23.84 0.95
N LEU A 154 10.69 22.73 0.27
CA LEU A 154 9.79 22.08 -0.70
C LEU A 154 8.50 21.61 -0.03
N VAL A 155 8.62 20.95 1.10
CA VAL A 155 7.48 20.49 1.90
C VAL A 155 6.63 21.68 2.36
N ALA A 156 7.26 22.73 2.90
CA ALA A 156 6.55 23.92 3.40
C ALA A 156 5.79 24.66 2.29
N SER A 157 6.29 24.60 1.05
CA SER A 157 5.66 25.22 -0.12
C SER A 157 4.63 24.31 -0.84
N GLY A 158 4.38 23.09 -0.34
CA GLY A 158 3.50 22.10 -0.98
C GLY A 158 4.01 21.60 -2.33
N LYS A 159 5.32 21.71 -2.59
CA LYS A 159 5.96 21.30 -3.85
C LYS A 159 6.73 19.98 -3.75
N ALA A 160 6.79 19.38 -2.57
CA ALA A 160 7.40 18.06 -2.40
C ALA A 160 6.57 16.99 -3.10
N ASP A 161 7.25 16.07 -3.76
CA ASP A 161 6.69 14.88 -4.40
C ASP A 161 7.31 13.61 -3.80
N ILE A 162 6.78 12.44 -4.17
CA ILE A 162 7.28 11.17 -3.63
C ILE A 162 8.80 11.01 -3.86
N PRO A 163 9.35 11.24 -5.06
CA PRO A 163 10.81 11.15 -5.27
C PRO A 163 11.63 12.06 -4.34
N SER A 164 11.22 13.31 -4.16
CA SER A 164 11.93 14.27 -3.30
C SER A 164 11.84 13.91 -1.81
N LEU A 165 10.75 13.24 -1.40
CA LEU A 165 10.54 12.75 -0.03
C LEU A 165 11.22 11.40 0.24
N THR A 166 11.84 10.79 -0.77
CA THR A 166 12.36 9.41 -0.72
C THR A 166 13.87 9.40 -0.53
N GLU A 167 14.34 8.77 0.53
CA GLU A 167 15.74 8.45 0.74
C GLU A 167 16.00 6.98 0.39
N LEU A 168 16.89 6.74 -0.57
CA LEU A 168 17.27 5.38 -0.98
C LEU A 168 18.29 4.79 -0.01
N LEU A 169 18.34 3.45 0.01
CA LEU A 169 19.28 2.70 0.83
C LEU A 169 20.73 3.05 0.42
N PRO A 170 21.64 3.29 1.38
CA PRO A 170 23.05 3.61 1.07
C PRO A 170 23.73 2.52 0.24
N ASP A 171 24.59 2.93 -0.69
CA ASP A 171 25.34 2.01 -1.58
C ASP A 171 26.12 0.94 -0.83
N SER A 172 26.70 1.27 0.33
CA SER A 172 27.43 0.32 1.17
C SER A 172 26.54 -0.82 1.68
N VAL A 173 25.28 -0.51 1.99
CA VAL A 173 24.30 -1.53 2.42
C VAL A 173 23.81 -2.34 1.23
N LEU A 174 23.56 -1.68 0.08
CA LEU A 174 23.23 -2.39 -1.17
C LEU A 174 24.35 -3.35 -1.58
N ALA A 175 25.60 -2.92 -1.53
CA ALA A 175 26.75 -3.76 -1.82
C ALA A 175 26.84 -4.97 -0.85
N HIS A 176 26.56 -4.74 0.43
CA HIS A 176 26.51 -5.82 1.43
C HIS A 176 25.41 -6.83 1.12
N LEU A 177 24.19 -6.36 0.79
CA LEU A 177 23.07 -7.23 0.42
C LEU A 177 23.35 -8.07 -0.83
N HIS A 178 24.05 -7.49 -1.81
CA HIS A 178 24.46 -8.22 -3.02
C HIS A 178 25.54 -9.29 -2.72
N ALA A 179 26.50 -8.96 -1.87
CA ALA A 179 27.57 -9.88 -1.49
C ALA A 179 27.09 -11.00 -0.53
N HIS A 180 26.12 -10.67 0.32
CA HIS A 180 25.60 -11.55 1.37
C HIS A 180 24.07 -11.57 1.33
N PRO A 181 23.46 -12.13 0.28
CA PRO A 181 22.00 -12.19 0.19
C PRO A 181 21.45 -13.06 1.34
N PRO A 182 20.43 -12.58 2.06
CA PRO A 182 19.79 -13.34 3.13
C PRO A 182 19.28 -14.69 2.60
N ARG A 183 19.49 -15.75 3.36
CA ARG A 183 19.00 -17.09 2.99
C ARG A 183 17.50 -17.21 3.27
N ALA A 184 16.86 -18.14 2.56
CA ALA A 184 15.47 -18.46 2.83
C ALA A 184 15.27 -18.89 4.30
N GLY A 185 14.36 -18.23 5.00
CA GLY A 185 14.08 -18.47 6.41
C GLY A 185 14.99 -17.74 7.41
N GLU A 186 16.00 -17.00 6.95
CA GLU A 186 16.88 -16.20 7.83
C GLU A 186 16.17 -14.94 8.33
N ILE A 187 15.35 -14.33 7.48
CA ILE A 187 14.59 -13.14 7.85
C ILE A 187 13.30 -13.54 8.56
N PRO A 188 13.03 -13.03 9.77
CA PRO A 188 11.76 -13.24 10.45
C PRO A 188 10.60 -12.85 9.55
N THR A 189 9.69 -13.80 9.31
CA THR A 189 8.59 -13.63 8.37
C THR A 189 7.26 -13.97 9.03
N ILE A 190 6.32 -13.02 9.01
CA ILE A 190 4.94 -13.21 9.43
C ILE A 190 4.10 -13.43 8.18
N ALA A 191 3.61 -14.64 7.98
CA ALA A 191 2.64 -14.92 6.92
C ALA A 191 1.23 -14.72 7.47
N LEU A 192 0.43 -13.93 6.77
CA LEU A 192 -0.94 -13.64 7.14
C LEU A 192 -1.91 -14.46 6.32
N SER A 193 -3.05 -14.81 6.92
CA SER A 193 -4.14 -15.53 6.26
C SER A 193 -5.47 -14.90 6.65
N LEU A 194 -6.43 -14.92 5.72
CA LEU A 194 -7.76 -14.34 5.92
C LEU A 194 -8.71 -15.30 6.67
N ASP A 195 -8.46 -16.59 6.65
CA ASP A 195 -9.45 -17.59 7.03
C ASP A 195 -8.98 -18.54 8.16
N GLY A 196 -7.72 -18.41 8.58
CA GLY A 196 -7.15 -19.26 9.61
C GLY A 196 -5.63 -19.31 9.58
N PRO A 197 -4.99 -20.17 10.34
CA PRO A 197 -3.53 -20.29 10.30
C PRO A 197 -3.04 -20.57 8.88
N PRO A 198 -1.97 -19.89 8.41
CA PRO A 198 -1.43 -20.08 7.08
C PRO A 198 -1.10 -21.56 6.79
N GLY A 199 -1.52 -22.05 5.62
CA GLY A 199 -1.32 -23.46 5.23
C GLY A 199 -2.23 -24.46 5.93
N GLY A 200 -3.14 -24.02 6.79
CA GLY A 200 -4.15 -24.86 7.43
C GLY A 200 -5.22 -25.36 6.44
N LEU A 201 -5.98 -26.40 6.85
CA LEU A 201 -7.06 -26.96 6.03
C LEU A 201 -8.15 -25.93 5.72
N LEU A 202 -8.48 -25.07 6.68
CA LEU A 202 -9.45 -23.98 6.51
C LEU A 202 -8.97 -22.96 5.49
N ASP A 203 -7.72 -22.49 5.61
CA ASP A 203 -7.10 -21.54 4.69
C ASP A 203 -7.06 -22.11 3.26
N SER A 204 -6.67 -23.40 3.13
CA SER A 204 -6.65 -24.09 1.85
C SER A 204 -8.06 -24.26 1.25
N GLY A 205 -9.02 -24.65 2.05
CA GLY A 205 -10.42 -24.84 1.63
C GLY A 205 -11.06 -23.53 1.18
N CYS A 206 -10.92 -22.46 1.96
CA CYS A 206 -11.43 -21.14 1.62
C CYS A 206 -10.73 -20.53 0.40
N SER A 207 -9.43 -20.80 0.23
CA SER A 207 -8.70 -20.42 -0.98
C SER A 207 -9.26 -21.09 -2.25
N VAL A 208 -9.64 -22.37 -2.17
CA VAL A 208 -10.31 -23.08 -3.29
C VAL A 208 -11.66 -22.45 -3.60
N VAL A 209 -12.48 -22.19 -2.59
CA VAL A 209 -13.80 -21.57 -2.75
C VAL A 209 -13.69 -20.18 -3.37
N ARG A 210 -12.76 -19.34 -2.88
CA ARG A 210 -12.50 -18.01 -3.46
C ARG A 210 -12.09 -18.08 -4.93
N ARG A 211 -11.20 -19.01 -5.28
CA ARG A 211 -10.80 -19.22 -6.68
C ARG A 211 -11.97 -19.63 -7.58
N ALA A 212 -12.83 -20.52 -7.10
CA ALA A 212 -14.03 -20.95 -7.83
C ALA A 212 -15.01 -19.77 -8.01
N ALA A 213 -15.29 -19.03 -6.94
CA ALA A 213 -16.17 -17.86 -6.99
C ALA A 213 -15.64 -16.76 -7.93
N GLY A 214 -14.33 -16.48 -7.92
CA GLY A 214 -13.70 -15.52 -8.82
C GLY A 214 -13.82 -15.92 -10.29
N ARG A 215 -13.65 -17.21 -10.61
CA ARG A 215 -13.87 -17.72 -11.98
C ARG A 215 -15.31 -17.55 -12.44
N LEU A 216 -16.27 -17.83 -11.57
CA LEU A 216 -17.70 -17.65 -11.89
C LEU A 216 -18.04 -16.17 -12.12
N ARG A 217 -17.48 -15.28 -11.32
CA ARG A 217 -17.62 -13.82 -11.51
C ARG A 217 -17.04 -13.39 -12.84
N GLY A 218 -15.83 -13.80 -13.18
CA GLY A 218 -15.19 -13.49 -14.47
C GLY A 218 -16.00 -13.98 -15.67
N LEU A 219 -16.59 -15.17 -15.59
CA LEU A 219 -17.49 -15.68 -16.61
C LEU A 219 -18.76 -14.82 -16.72
N ALA A 220 -19.37 -14.44 -15.60
CA ALA A 220 -20.56 -13.58 -15.58
C ALA A 220 -20.29 -12.18 -16.13
N GLU A 221 -19.10 -11.63 -15.90
CA GLU A 221 -18.67 -10.34 -16.48
C GLU A 221 -18.37 -10.45 -17.97
N ALA A 222 -17.70 -11.50 -18.41
CA ALA A 222 -17.48 -11.78 -19.82
C ALA A 222 -18.81 -11.94 -20.58
N TRP A 223 -19.81 -12.58 -19.98
CA TRP A 223 -21.15 -12.69 -20.56
C TRP A 223 -21.87 -11.34 -20.64
N ARG A 224 -21.73 -10.47 -19.63
CA ARG A 224 -22.30 -9.12 -19.64
C ARG A 224 -21.66 -8.23 -20.71
N THR A 225 -20.35 -8.31 -20.88
CA THR A 225 -19.63 -7.56 -21.91
C THR A 225 -19.90 -8.07 -23.33
N ALA A 226 -20.01 -9.38 -23.53
CA ALA A 226 -20.36 -9.96 -24.82
C ALA A 226 -21.82 -9.68 -25.25
N GLY A 227 -22.72 -9.46 -24.28
CA GLY A 227 -24.14 -9.16 -24.53
C GLY A 227 -24.45 -7.72 -24.96
N GLY A 228 -23.47 -6.85 -25.15
CA GLY A 228 -23.61 -5.56 -25.85
C GLY A 228 -24.53 -4.51 -25.19
N PHE A 229 -25.04 -4.71 -23.98
CA PHE A 229 -25.92 -3.77 -23.30
C PHE A 229 -25.45 -3.54 -21.86
N VAL A 230 -24.42 -2.72 -21.67
CA VAL A 230 -24.13 -2.13 -20.38
C VAL A 230 -24.72 -0.72 -20.37
N ALA A 231 -25.96 -0.60 -19.88
CA ALA A 231 -26.39 0.68 -19.35
C ALA A 231 -25.40 1.06 -18.23
N ARG A 232 -24.53 2.03 -18.48
CA ARG A 232 -23.79 2.72 -17.43
C ARG A 232 -24.84 3.37 -16.52
N ARG A 233 -25.29 2.63 -15.52
CA ARG A 233 -25.94 3.25 -14.37
C ARG A 233 -24.85 4.06 -13.67
N GLY A 234 -24.94 5.39 -13.78
CA GLY A 234 -24.18 6.26 -12.91
C GLY A 234 -24.49 5.81 -11.47
N ARG A 235 -23.50 5.24 -10.80
CA ARG A 235 -23.62 4.94 -9.38
C ARG A 235 -23.70 6.29 -8.65
N ALA A 236 -24.79 6.53 -7.96
CA ALA A 236 -24.87 7.63 -7.03
C ALA A 236 -23.77 7.40 -5.97
N VAL A 237 -23.00 8.45 -5.68
CA VAL A 237 -22.11 8.46 -4.51
C VAL A 237 -23.01 8.26 -3.31
N THR A 238 -22.92 7.10 -2.68
CA THR A 238 -23.63 6.84 -1.44
C THR A 238 -22.82 7.51 -0.34
N GLU A 239 -23.40 8.46 0.37
CA GLU A 239 -22.79 8.97 1.59
C GLU A 239 -22.46 7.79 2.51
N LEU A 240 -21.18 7.69 2.90
CA LEU A 240 -20.74 6.69 3.86
C LEU A 240 -21.41 7.04 5.20
N ALA A 241 -22.41 6.26 5.58
CA ALA A 241 -22.89 6.30 6.95
C ALA A 241 -21.71 5.94 7.87
N SER A 242 -21.54 6.72 8.95
CA SER A 242 -20.55 6.40 9.98
C SER A 242 -20.66 4.93 10.37
N PRO A 243 -19.55 4.18 10.47
CA PRO A 243 -19.61 2.79 10.89
C PRO A 243 -20.29 2.70 12.25
N PRO A 244 -21.12 1.69 12.50
CA PRO A 244 -21.77 1.53 13.79
C PRO A 244 -20.72 1.44 14.89
N GLU A 245 -20.97 2.10 16.02
CA GLU A 245 -20.17 1.98 17.24
C GLU A 245 -19.92 0.50 17.55
N GLY A 246 -18.66 0.10 17.65
CA GLY A 246 -18.27 -1.29 17.92
C GLY A 246 -17.52 -2.01 16.80
N SER A 247 -17.14 -1.34 15.71
CA SER A 247 -16.19 -1.93 14.77
C SER A 247 -14.81 -2.03 15.43
N LEU A 248 -14.20 -3.19 15.33
CA LEU A 248 -12.99 -3.70 16.01
C LEU A 248 -11.72 -2.81 16.00
N LEU A 249 -11.80 -1.59 15.52
CA LEU A 249 -10.65 -0.71 15.30
C LEU A 249 -10.28 0.18 16.48
N SER A 250 -11.14 0.35 17.48
CA SER A 250 -10.90 1.37 18.51
C SER A 250 -10.12 0.91 19.74
N SER A 251 -10.02 -0.38 20.02
CA SER A 251 -9.45 -0.85 21.29
C SER A 251 -8.00 -1.34 21.23
N GLN A 252 -7.45 -1.59 20.06
CA GLN A 252 -6.06 -2.06 19.92
C GLN A 252 -5.08 -0.97 19.48
N LEU A 253 -5.59 0.20 19.12
CA LEU A 253 -4.77 1.30 18.59
C LEU A 253 -4.08 2.15 19.68
N SER A 254 -4.44 2.02 20.93
CA SER A 254 -3.97 2.94 21.97
C SER A 254 -2.69 2.53 22.71
N GLU A 255 -2.26 1.28 22.65
CA GLU A 255 -1.14 0.80 23.46
C GLU A 255 0.20 0.66 22.74
N GLY A 256 0.25 0.83 21.42
CA GLY A 256 1.45 0.59 20.59
C GLY A 256 2.24 1.82 20.15
N PHE A 257 1.82 3.02 20.53
CA PHE A 257 2.31 4.26 19.92
C PHE A 257 3.52 4.92 20.57
N GLU A 258 4.10 4.34 21.61
CA GLU A 258 5.22 4.96 22.32
C GLU A 258 6.62 4.63 21.76
N HIS A 259 6.73 3.77 20.76
CA HIS A 259 8.02 3.44 20.13
C HIS A 259 8.03 3.83 18.66
N GLU A 260 8.96 4.70 18.29
CA GLU A 260 9.18 5.20 16.91
C GLU A 260 9.49 4.09 15.89
N ASP A 261 9.79 2.88 16.35
CA ASP A 261 10.20 1.73 15.52
C ASP A 261 9.10 0.69 15.29
N SER A 262 7.85 0.95 15.72
CA SER A 262 6.77 -0.02 15.55
C SER A 262 6.01 0.19 14.23
N PHE A 263 5.74 -0.90 13.52
CA PHE A 263 4.75 -0.90 12.44
C PHE A 263 3.51 -1.65 12.89
N GLU A 264 2.36 -1.18 12.47
CA GLU A 264 1.08 -1.82 12.71
C GLU A 264 0.46 -2.26 11.39
N LEU A 265 0.00 -3.50 11.34
CA LEU A 265 -0.69 -4.05 10.19
C LEU A 265 -2.09 -4.47 10.57
N VAL A 266 -3.08 -3.89 9.91
CA VAL A 266 -4.48 -4.24 10.07
C VAL A 266 -4.99 -4.94 8.82
N LEU A 267 -5.43 -6.20 8.97
CA LEU A 267 -6.09 -6.94 7.90
C LEU A 267 -7.61 -6.81 8.02
N HIS A 268 -8.23 -6.38 6.94
CA HIS A 268 -9.67 -6.46 6.82
C HIS A 268 -10.08 -7.81 6.26
N ALA A 269 -10.81 -8.60 7.07
CA ALA A 269 -11.26 -9.94 6.67
C ALA A 269 -12.15 -9.89 5.41
N SER A 270 -11.86 -10.72 4.43
CA SER A 270 -12.66 -10.87 3.22
C SER A 270 -13.83 -11.81 3.46
N ASN A 271 -14.83 -11.36 4.17
CA ASN A 271 -16.15 -11.97 4.11
C ASN A 271 -16.98 -11.24 3.04
N LEU A 272 -18.24 -11.60 2.88
CA LEU A 272 -19.13 -10.93 1.92
C LEU A 272 -19.19 -9.41 2.12
N ARG A 273 -19.05 -8.94 3.37
CA ARG A 273 -18.96 -7.51 3.72
C ARG A 273 -17.62 -6.92 3.27
N GLY A 274 -16.53 -7.67 3.34
CA GLY A 274 -15.23 -7.25 2.85
C GLY A 274 -15.17 -7.10 1.32
N GLN A 275 -15.91 -7.94 0.58
CA GLN A 275 -16.06 -7.78 -0.87
C GLN A 275 -16.83 -6.49 -1.21
N LEU A 276 -17.90 -6.19 -0.48
CA LEU A 276 -18.65 -4.94 -0.63
C LEU A 276 -17.78 -3.73 -0.27
N ALA A 277 -16.98 -3.83 0.78
CA ALA A 277 -16.03 -2.78 1.17
C ALA A 277 -14.91 -2.61 0.13
N GLY A 278 -14.44 -3.67 -0.48
CA GLY A 278 -13.46 -3.62 -1.57
C GLY A 278 -14.03 -2.98 -2.83
N ASP A 279 -15.25 -3.31 -3.21
CA ASP A 279 -15.97 -2.66 -4.31
C ASP A 279 -16.17 -1.16 -4.02
N LEU A 280 -16.53 -0.81 -2.78
CA LEU A 280 -16.69 0.57 -2.34
C LEU A 280 -15.36 1.33 -2.36
N LEU A 281 -14.26 0.71 -1.89
CA LEU A 281 -12.94 1.31 -1.95
C LEU A 281 -12.49 1.52 -3.41
N ALA A 282 -12.76 0.57 -4.30
CA ALA A 282 -12.47 0.72 -5.71
C ALA A 282 -13.25 1.90 -6.33
N ASP A 283 -14.53 2.04 -5.97
CA ASP A 283 -15.36 3.17 -6.41
C ASP A 283 -14.87 4.51 -5.84
N VAL A 284 -14.42 4.53 -4.56
CA VAL A 284 -13.82 5.72 -3.94
C VAL A 284 -12.50 6.08 -4.60
N LEU A 285 -11.62 5.10 -4.84
CA LEU A 285 -10.36 5.28 -5.56
C LEU A 285 -10.60 5.79 -6.99
N GLU A 286 -11.57 5.22 -7.69
CA GLU A 286 -11.99 5.68 -9.01
C GLU A 286 -12.50 7.12 -8.97
N GLY A 287 -13.31 7.46 -7.98
CA GLY A 287 -13.82 8.82 -7.76
C GLY A 287 -12.70 9.83 -7.52
N PHE A 288 -11.74 9.52 -6.66
CA PHE A 288 -10.59 10.39 -6.37
C PHE A 288 -9.69 10.58 -7.58
N LEU A 289 -9.39 9.51 -8.32
CA LEU A 289 -8.47 9.56 -9.46
C LEU A 289 -9.11 10.13 -10.73
N SER A 290 -10.44 10.08 -10.85
CA SER A 290 -11.18 10.62 -12.00
C SER A 290 -11.63 12.08 -11.82
N ASN A 291 -11.76 12.57 -10.59
CA ASN A 291 -12.03 13.98 -10.35
C ASN A 291 -10.76 14.80 -10.63
N ARG A 292 -10.70 15.37 -11.83
CA ARG A 292 -9.82 16.53 -12.06
C ARG A 292 -10.24 17.60 -11.04
N PRO A 293 -9.31 18.26 -10.33
CA PRO A 293 -9.66 19.45 -9.60
C PRO A 293 -10.30 20.40 -10.61
N ALA A 294 -11.59 20.68 -10.43
CA ALA A 294 -12.26 21.75 -11.15
C ALA A 294 -11.40 22.99 -10.90
N GLY A 295 -10.87 23.57 -11.96
CA GLY A 295 -9.96 24.68 -11.85
C GLY A 295 -10.55 25.74 -10.94
N VAL A 296 -9.83 26.05 -9.88
CA VAL A 296 -10.01 27.28 -9.16
C VAL A 296 -9.50 28.36 -10.09
N SER A 297 -10.39 29.02 -10.77
CA SER A 297 -10.15 30.25 -11.51
C SER A 297 -9.85 31.38 -10.54
#